data_7dbc9eed19fe376693f140c89bcaadac
#
_entry.id   7dbc9eed19fe376693f140c89bcaadac
#
_cell.length_a   1.000
_cell.length_b   1.000
_cell.length_c   1.000
_cell.angle_alpha   90.00
_cell.angle_beta   90.00
_cell.angle_gamma   90.00
#
_symmetry.space_group_name_H-M   'P 1'
#
loop_
_entity.id
_entity.type
_entity.pdbx_description
1 polymer ?
#
loop_
_entity_poly.entity_id
_entity_poly.type
_entity_poly.pdbx_seq_one_letter_code
_entity_poly.pdbx_strand_id
1 'polypeptide(L)'
;MRVLVLAKEGERSVAATPPTQEAMAEYQKFNEELVKAGVVVAAGRLTSSAEGKRVQFDGKKRTVIDGPFAEAKELVAGYWLWQVRSMDEAIEWLKRAPYDGGTFEVRQVSMHEGA
;
A
#
# COMPACT_ATOMS: atom_id res chain seq x y z
N MET A 1 -13.15 -8.54 8.60
CA MET A 1 -12.94 -8.20 7.18
C MET A 1 -11.53 -7.66 7.00
N ARG A 2 -10.86 -8.14 5.99
CA ARG A 2 -9.52 -7.66 5.68
C ARG A 2 -9.57 -6.71 4.49
N VAL A 3 -8.79 -5.63 4.57
CA VAL A 3 -8.65 -4.68 3.47
C VAL A 3 -7.16 -4.46 3.20
N LEU A 4 -6.86 -4.26 1.94
CA LEU A 4 -5.52 -3.89 1.50
C LEU A 4 -5.53 -2.40 1.20
N VAL A 5 -4.65 -1.66 1.85
CA VAL A 5 -4.49 -0.23 1.64
C VAL A 5 -3.23 -0.02 0.81
N LEU A 6 -3.39 0.52 -0.37
CA LEU A 6 -2.32 0.67 -1.34
C LEU A 6 -1.91 2.14 -1.46
N ALA A 7 -0.64 2.41 -1.19
CA ALA A 7 -0.07 3.73 -1.42
C ALA A 7 0.35 3.79 -2.89
N LYS A 8 -0.26 4.69 -3.66
CA LYS A 8 0.01 4.82 -5.09
C LYS A 8 1.24 5.69 -5.33
N GLU A 9 2.08 5.28 -6.27
CA GLU A 9 3.16 6.13 -6.76
C GLU A 9 2.60 7.25 -7.62
N GLY A 10 3.22 8.43 -7.53
CA GLY A 10 2.81 9.60 -8.31
C GLY A 10 3.72 10.78 -7.98
N GLU A 11 3.41 11.94 -8.52
CA GLU A 11 4.22 13.15 -8.34
C GLU A 11 4.41 13.55 -6.88
N ARG A 12 3.47 13.17 -6.01
CA ARG A 12 3.54 13.42 -4.57
C ARG A 12 3.49 12.12 -3.77
N SER A 13 4.11 11.10 -4.32
CA SER A 13 4.20 9.83 -3.60
C SER A 13 4.89 10.04 -2.25
N VAL A 14 4.32 9.46 -1.22
CA VAL A 14 4.91 9.45 0.11
C VAL A 14 6.32 8.86 0.08
N ALA A 15 6.58 7.96 -0.86
CA ALA A 15 7.87 7.30 -1.03
C ALA A 15 8.91 8.21 -1.70
N ALA A 16 8.50 9.27 -2.41
CA ALA A 16 9.39 10.12 -3.20
C ALA A 16 10.05 11.23 -2.38
N THR A 17 9.47 11.61 -1.25
CA THR A 17 9.97 12.71 -0.41
C THR A 17 10.44 12.16 0.92
N PRO A 18 11.71 12.39 1.30
CA PRO A 18 12.17 11.98 2.62
C PRO A 18 11.33 12.67 3.69
N PRO A 19 10.79 11.94 4.67
CA PRO A 19 9.97 12.54 5.71
C PRO A 19 10.82 13.39 6.65
N THR A 20 10.25 14.50 7.15
CA THR A 20 10.84 15.26 8.24
C THR A 20 10.75 14.46 9.53
N GLN A 21 11.52 14.86 10.56
CA GLN A 21 11.43 14.22 11.85
C GLN A 21 10.02 14.33 12.45
N GLU A 22 9.39 15.49 12.28
CA GLU A 22 8.01 15.71 12.75
C GLU A 22 7.03 14.79 12.04
N ALA A 23 7.16 14.65 10.73
CA ALA A 23 6.30 13.77 9.95
C ALA A 23 6.50 12.30 10.35
N MET A 24 7.74 11.91 10.61
CA MET A 24 8.04 10.55 11.09
C MET A 24 7.42 10.29 12.46
N ALA A 25 7.49 11.26 13.36
CA ALA A 25 6.91 11.13 14.69
C ALA A 25 5.39 10.97 14.62
N GLU A 26 4.74 11.77 13.79
CA GLU A 26 3.29 11.67 13.58
C GLU A 26 2.91 10.33 12.96
N TYR A 27 3.69 9.86 11.98
CA TYR A 27 3.47 8.57 11.36
C TYR A 27 3.59 7.43 12.37
N GLN A 28 4.64 7.47 13.20
CA GLN A 28 4.84 6.46 14.24
C GLN A 28 3.68 6.44 15.23
N LYS A 29 3.21 7.61 15.63
CA LYS A 29 2.07 7.72 16.53
C LYS A 29 0.80 7.12 15.91
N PHE A 30 0.53 7.45 14.66
CA PHE A 30 -0.60 6.89 13.94
C PHE A 30 -0.49 5.37 13.85
N ASN A 31 0.68 4.86 13.51
CA ASN A 31 0.91 3.43 13.39
C ASN A 31 0.74 2.72 14.74
N GLU A 32 1.18 3.34 15.84
CA GLU A 32 0.98 2.81 17.18
C GLU A 32 -0.52 2.71 17.53
N GLU A 33 -1.30 3.70 17.14
CA GLU A 33 -2.75 3.68 17.36
C GLU A 33 -3.40 2.54 16.59
N LEU A 34 -2.99 2.31 15.35
CA LEU A 34 -3.47 1.19 14.54
C LEU A 34 -3.12 -0.15 15.19
N VAL A 35 -1.89 -0.29 15.67
CA VAL A 35 -1.43 -1.52 16.30
C VAL A 35 -2.20 -1.78 17.60
N LYS A 36 -2.38 -0.76 18.43
CA LYS A 36 -3.15 -0.87 19.68
C LYS A 36 -4.60 -1.26 19.43
N ALA A 37 -5.17 -0.79 18.34
CA ALA A 37 -6.55 -1.13 17.96
C ALA A 37 -6.67 -2.52 17.33
N GLY A 38 -5.55 -3.21 17.10
CA GLY A 38 -5.55 -4.53 16.48
C GLY A 38 -5.88 -4.50 14.99
N VAL A 39 -5.67 -3.36 14.34
CA VAL A 39 -6.03 -3.15 12.93
C VAL A 39 -4.96 -3.69 11.99
N VAL A 40 -3.68 -3.52 12.33
CA VAL A 40 -2.59 -3.87 11.42
C VAL A 40 -2.31 -5.36 11.43
N VAL A 41 -2.40 -5.99 10.26
CA VAL A 41 -1.98 -7.39 10.05
C VAL A 41 -0.57 -7.43 9.48
N ALA A 42 -0.32 -6.58 8.48
CA ALA A 42 0.99 -6.50 7.81
C ALA A 42 1.15 -5.11 7.19
N ALA A 43 2.38 -4.73 6.92
CA ALA A 43 2.70 -3.49 6.24
C ALA A 43 4.06 -3.64 5.55
N GLY A 44 4.25 -2.90 4.47
CA GLY A 44 5.53 -2.90 3.77
C GLY A 44 5.64 -1.79 2.76
N ARG A 45 6.87 -1.48 2.39
CA ARG A 45 7.19 -0.57 1.29
C ARG A 45 7.76 -1.40 0.15
N LEU A 46 7.37 -1.05 -1.06
CA LEU A 46 7.90 -1.72 -2.25
C LEU A 46 9.14 -0.97 -2.73
N THR A 47 10.11 -1.74 -3.21
CA THR A 47 11.28 -1.17 -3.87
C THR A 47 10.85 -0.56 -5.21
N SER A 48 11.74 0.22 -5.83
CA SER A 48 11.48 0.83 -7.13
C SER A 48 11.05 -0.21 -8.17
N SER A 49 10.15 0.18 -9.08
CA SER A 49 9.77 -0.68 -10.19
C SER A 49 10.95 -1.09 -11.07
N ALA A 50 12.05 -0.32 -11.03
CA ALA A 50 13.28 -0.69 -11.73
C ALA A 50 13.84 -2.04 -11.28
N GLU A 51 13.57 -2.43 -10.03
CA GLU A 51 13.98 -3.72 -9.46
C GLU A 51 12.90 -4.79 -9.63
N GLY A 52 11.73 -4.42 -10.14
CA GLY A 52 10.62 -5.34 -10.30
C GLY A 52 10.68 -6.12 -11.60
N LYS A 53 9.89 -7.16 -11.64
CA LYS A 53 9.75 -7.99 -12.83
C LYS A 53 8.28 -8.33 -13.02
N ARG A 54 7.89 -8.47 -14.29
CA ARG A 54 6.58 -8.96 -14.66
C ARG A 54 6.73 -10.28 -15.39
N VAL A 55 5.79 -11.18 -15.18
CA VAL A 55 5.73 -12.43 -15.91
C VAL A 55 4.43 -12.43 -16.71
N GLN A 56 4.55 -12.51 -18.02
CA GLN A 56 3.40 -12.56 -18.93
C GLN A 56 3.11 -14.00 -19.31
N PHE A 57 1.84 -14.36 -19.24
CA PHE A 57 1.35 -15.68 -19.59
C PHE A 57 0.61 -15.60 -20.93
N ASP A 58 1.04 -16.42 -21.88
CA ASP A 58 0.36 -16.54 -23.17
C ASP A 58 0.29 -18.03 -23.51
N GLY A 59 -0.84 -18.64 -23.18
CA GLY A 59 -0.97 -20.09 -23.24
C GLY A 59 0.04 -20.76 -22.32
N LYS A 60 0.93 -21.56 -22.90
CA LYS A 60 2.03 -22.21 -22.18
C LYS A 60 3.28 -21.36 -22.11
N LYS A 61 3.30 -20.25 -22.84
CA LYS A 61 4.46 -19.36 -22.89
C LYS A 61 4.52 -18.48 -21.65
N ARG A 62 5.71 -18.29 -21.14
CA ARG A 62 5.98 -17.42 -19.99
C ARG A 62 7.09 -16.44 -20.38
N THR A 63 6.80 -15.15 -20.30
CA THR A 63 7.76 -14.11 -20.66
C THR A 63 8.04 -13.25 -19.42
N VAL A 64 9.31 -13.11 -19.09
CA VAL A 64 9.73 -12.25 -17.97
C VAL A 64 10.13 -10.90 -18.53
N ILE A 65 9.56 -9.85 -17.97
CA ILE A 65 9.82 -8.46 -18.38
C ILE A 65 10.43 -7.74 -17.19
N ASP A 66 11.62 -7.17 -17.37
CA ASP A 66 12.28 -6.40 -16.33
C ASP A 66 11.71 -4.98 -16.28
N GLY A 67 11.61 -4.41 -15.07
CA GLY A 67 11.30 -3.01 -14.91
C GLY A 67 12.41 -2.09 -15.40
N PRO A 68 12.22 -0.75 -15.36
CA PRO A 68 11.04 -0.07 -14.80
C PRO A 68 9.81 -0.16 -15.71
N PHE A 69 8.64 0.01 -15.10
CA PHE A 69 7.37 0.00 -15.80
C PHE A 69 6.86 1.43 -15.97
N ALA A 70 6.31 1.74 -17.15
CA ALA A 70 6.05 3.11 -17.58
C ALA A 70 4.86 3.80 -16.90
N GLU A 71 3.92 3.03 -16.36
CA GLU A 71 2.66 3.58 -15.84
C GLU A 71 2.76 3.93 -14.35
N ALA A 72 3.45 5.03 -14.04
CA ALA A 72 3.69 5.45 -12.65
C ALA A 72 2.42 5.63 -11.83
N LYS A 73 1.33 6.07 -12.46
CA LYS A 73 0.04 6.27 -11.78
C LYS A 73 -0.59 4.98 -11.27
N GLU A 74 -0.21 3.86 -11.85
CA GLU A 74 -0.74 2.55 -11.49
C GLU A 74 0.18 1.77 -10.57
N LEU A 75 1.38 2.28 -10.34
CA LEU A 75 2.35 1.60 -9.50
C LEU A 75 2.02 1.82 -8.02
N VAL A 76 2.34 0.82 -7.24
CA VAL A 76 2.13 0.82 -5.79
C VAL A 76 3.47 1.03 -5.10
N ALA A 77 3.54 2.01 -4.20
CA ALA A 77 4.76 2.31 -3.45
C ALA A 77 4.84 1.57 -2.12
N GLY A 78 3.71 1.19 -1.57
CA GLY A 78 3.65 0.49 -0.30
C GLY A 78 2.26 0.01 0.00
N TYR A 79 2.11 -0.73 1.09
CA TYR A 79 0.82 -1.29 1.45
C TYR A 79 0.69 -1.48 2.96
N TRP A 80 -0.58 -1.52 3.41
CA TRP A 80 -0.99 -2.08 4.68
C TRP A 80 -2.03 -3.16 4.43
N LEU A 81 -1.99 -4.21 5.20
CA LEU A 81 -3.08 -5.15 5.30
C LEU A 81 -3.73 -4.95 6.67
N TRP A 82 -5.00 -4.55 6.68
CA TRP A 82 -5.73 -4.22 7.90
C TRP A 82 -6.87 -5.20 8.15
N GLN A 83 -7.12 -5.47 9.41
CA GLN A 83 -8.31 -6.17 9.88
C GLN A 83 -9.26 -5.12 10.46
N VAL A 84 -10.41 -4.94 9.83
CA VAL A 84 -11.42 -3.95 10.21
C VAL A 84 -12.80 -4.60 10.18
N ARG A 85 -13.77 -3.89 10.76
CA ARG A 85 -15.16 -4.38 10.78
C ARG A 85 -15.90 -4.07 9.49
N SER A 86 -15.51 -3.00 8.81
CA SER A 86 -16.19 -2.54 7.60
C SER A 86 -15.24 -1.68 6.75
N MET A 87 -15.64 -1.46 5.51
CA MET A 87 -14.93 -0.53 4.64
C MET A 87 -14.98 0.90 5.21
N ASP A 88 -16.09 1.28 5.81
CA ASP A 88 -16.23 2.60 6.43
C ASP A 88 -15.22 2.80 7.55
N GLU A 89 -14.99 1.77 8.36
CA GLU A 89 -13.97 1.84 9.41
C GLU A 89 -12.57 2.03 8.81
N ALA A 90 -12.26 1.30 7.74
CA ALA A 90 -10.97 1.44 7.07
C ALA A 90 -10.77 2.87 6.55
N ILE A 91 -11.80 3.44 5.93
CA ILE A 91 -11.75 4.81 5.40
C ILE A 91 -11.54 5.82 6.53
N GLU A 92 -12.24 5.65 7.65
CA GLU A 92 -12.09 6.55 8.79
C GLU A 92 -10.68 6.47 9.39
N TRP A 93 -10.10 5.28 9.49
CA TRP A 93 -8.72 5.15 9.91
C TRP A 93 -7.76 5.85 8.94
N LEU A 94 -7.95 5.64 7.64
CA LEU A 94 -7.07 6.21 6.62
C LEU A 94 -7.12 7.73 6.60
N LYS A 95 -8.29 8.32 6.82
CA LYS A 95 -8.44 9.77 6.91
C LYS A 95 -7.63 10.39 8.05
N ARG A 96 -7.30 9.62 9.07
CA ARG A 96 -6.50 10.07 10.21
C ARG A 96 -5.00 9.98 9.95
N ALA A 97 -4.60 9.35 8.85
CA ALA A 97 -3.19 9.23 8.51
C ALA A 97 -2.56 10.60 8.27
N PRO A 98 -1.33 10.82 8.77
CA PRO A 98 -0.71 12.15 8.75
C PRO A 98 0.00 12.45 7.42
N TYR A 99 -0.70 12.24 6.31
CA TYR A 99 -0.19 12.56 4.98
C TYR A 99 -0.90 13.80 4.44
N ASP A 100 -0.14 14.67 3.81
CA ASP A 100 -0.68 15.91 3.22
C ASP A 100 -0.82 15.83 1.71
N GLY A 101 -0.50 14.70 1.13
CA GLY A 101 -0.64 14.49 -0.31
C GLY A 101 -0.61 13.01 -0.65
N GLY A 102 -0.81 12.73 -1.94
CA GLY A 102 -0.83 11.37 -2.45
C GLY A 102 -2.22 10.77 -2.46
N THR A 103 -2.30 9.59 -3.02
CA THR A 103 -3.55 8.84 -3.16
C THR A 103 -3.35 7.44 -2.59
N PHE A 104 -4.32 7.00 -1.81
CA PHE A 104 -4.37 5.66 -1.28
C PHE A 104 -5.63 4.98 -1.79
N GLU A 105 -5.50 3.74 -2.18
CA GLU A 105 -6.62 2.93 -2.62
C GLU A 105 -6.88 1.85 -1.58
N VAL A 106 -8.13 1.67 -1.20
CA VAL A 106 -8.53 0.65 -0.23
C VAL A 106 -9.38 -0.39 -0.93
N ARG A 107 -8.98 -1.65 -0.82
CA ARG A 107 -9.71 -2.74 -1.44
C ARG A 107 -9.91 -3.88 -0.45
N GLN A 108 -11.12 -4.40 -0.44
CA GLN A 108 -11.40 -5.58 0.38
C GLN A 108 -10.67 -6.80 -0.19
N VAL A 109 -10.06 -7.56 0.71
CA VAL A 109 -9.45 -8.83 0.35
C VAL A 109 -10.51 -9.91 0.44
N SER A 110 -10.80 -10.55 -0.69
CA SER A 110 -11.71 -11.68 -0.73
C SER A 110 -10.97 -12.92 -0.25
N MET A 111 -11.53 -13.58 0.75
CA MET A 111 -10.93 -14.79 1.32
C MET A 111 -11.52 -16.01 0.62
N HIS A 112 -10.70 -16.71 -0.11
CA HIS A 112 -11.06 -17.99 -0.72
C HIS A 112 -10.52 -19.12 0.13
N GLU A 113 -11.34 -20.13 0.36
CA GLU A 113 -10.89 -21.34 1.01
C GLU A 113 -9.87 -22.04 0.08
N GLY A 114 -8.75 -22.43 0.65
CA GLY A 114 -7.69 -23.10 -0.10
C GLY A 114 -6.81 -22.20 -0.95
N ALA A 115 -6.99 -20.90 -0.87
CA ALA A 115 -6.12 -19.95 -1.58
C ALA A 115 -4.85 -19.64 -0.78
#